data_37d0ed44ea7dd94f25a3d09572cc6179
#
_entry.id   37d0ed44ea7dd94f25a3d09572cc6179
#
_cell.length_a   1.000
_cell.length_b   1.000
_cell.length_c   1.000
_cell.angle_alpha   90.00
_cell.angle_beta   90.00
_cell.angle_gamma   90.00
#
_symmetry.space_group_name_H-M   'P 1'
#
loop_
_entity.id
_entity.type
_entity.pdbx_description
1 polymer ?
#
loop_
_entity_poly.entity_id
_entity_poly.type
_entity_poly.pdbx_seq_one_letter_code
_entity_poly.pdbx_strand_id
1 'polypeptide(L)'
;LGRADLLPRLDGSRNTLVVCNQKCTAEELYRGYTRGRKYCLSTYLTPRDRSRIIGEIKQHLRAVKEGRGEAPVTVFSTSLIEAGVDLDFACVMRECAGLDSILQSAGRCNREGARAKEESKVCIFRSENASRGDLQIRANVAEGILREHGTHALADAQSIREYFDILYRAQRQSMKNFTA
;
A
#
# COMPACT_ATOMS: atom_id res chain seq x y z
N LEU A 1 -3.08 -9.67 -9.62
CA LEU A 1 -2.47 -10.79 -8.90
C LEU A 1 -3.43 -11.21 -7.80
N GLY A 2 -3.88 -12.44 -7.76
CA GLY A 2 -4.65 -12.99 -6.67
C GLY A 2 -3.80 -13.20 -5.41
N ARG A 3 -4.43 -13.54 -4.29
CA ARG A 3 -3.73 -13.86 -3.02
C ARG A 3 -2.70 -14.98 -3.22
N ALA A 4 -3.07 -16.01 -3.98
CA ALA A 4 -2.19 -17.13 -4.30
C ALA A 4 -0.91 -16.69 -5.03
N ASP A 5 -1.01 -15.62 -5.84
CA ASP A 5 0.12 -15.08 -6.60
C ASP A 5 0.97 -14.07 -5.80
N LEU A 6 0.36 -13.42 -4.79
CA LEU A 6 1.04 -12.39 -4.01
C LEU A 6 1.95 -12.98 -2.96
N LEU A 7 1.48 -13.98 -2.20
CA LEU A 7 2.25 -14.60 -1.11
C LEU A 7 3.60 -15.19 -1.55
N PRO A 8 3.71 -15.89 -2.70
CA PRO A 8 5.00 -16.37 -3.19
C PRO A 8 6.00 -15.26 -3.50
N ARG A 9 5.53 -14.05 -3.86
CA ARG A 9 6.38 -12.88 -4.15
C ARG A 9 6.90 -12.18 -2.90
N LEU A 10 6.34 -12.49 -1.74
CA LEU A 10 6.81 -12.06 -0.43
C LEU A 10 7.84 -13.07 0.08
N ASP A 11 9.05 -12.99 -0.46
CA ASP A 11 10.15 -13.93 -0.16
C ASP A 11 10.79 -13.74 1.22
N GLY A 12 10.47 -12.64 1.91
CA GLY A 12 11.06 -12.29 3.21
C GLY A 12 12.49 -11.78 3.13
N SER A 13 13.03 -11.57 1.93
CA SER A 13 14.42 -11.11 1.73
C SER A 13 14.64 -9.64 2.08
N ARG A 14 13.58 -8.85 2.18
CA ARG A 14 13.65 -7.40 2.44
C ARG A 14 12.47 -6.91 3.28
N ASN A 15 12.66 -5.79 3.96
CA ASN A 15 11.59 -5.13 4.68
C ASN A 15 10.48 -4.72 3.70
N THR A 16 9.30 -5.30 3.86
CA THR A 16 8.18 -5.15 2.92
C THR A 16 6.93 -4.63 3.61
N LEU A 17 6.30 -3.63 3.02
CA LEU A 17 4.97 -3.14 3.38
C LEU A 17 3.95 -3.60 2.35
N VAL A 18 2.88 -4.24 2.80
CA VAL A 18 1.72 -4.62 1.97
C VAL A 18 0.52 -3.81 2.44
N VAL A 19 -0.01 -2.95 1.57
CA VAL A 19 -1.17 -2.10 1.89
C VAL A 19 -2.39 -2.57 1.12
N CYS A 20 -3.42 -2.96 1.87
CA CYS A 20 -4.69 -3.47 1.35
C CYS A 20 -5.82 -2.45 1.51
N ASN A 21 -6.82 -2.52 0.63
CA ASN A 21 -8.02 -1.69 0.71
C ASN A 21 -8.95 -2.13 1.83
N GLN A 22 -8.97 -3.44 2.13
CA GLN A 22 -9.86 -4.04 3.10
C GLN A 22 -9.09 -4.69 4.25
N LYS A 23 -9.66 -4.62 5.45
CA LYS A 23 -9.08 -5.23 6.66
C LYS A 23 -9.00 -6.75 6.56
N CYS A 24 -10.06 -7.38 6.01
CA CYS A 24 -10.09 -8.82 5.80
C CYS A 24 -8.94 -9.28 4.88
N THR A 25 -8.71 -8.58 3.78
CA THR A 25 -7.62 -8.90 2.86
C THR A 25 -6.24 -8.80 3.54
N ALA A 26 -6.01 -7.73 4.33
CA ALA A 26 -4.76 -7.58 5.07
C ALA A 26 -4.57 -8.72 6.10
N GLU A 27 -5.63 -9.08 6.81
CA GLU A 27 -5.60 -10.17 7.80
C GLU A 27 -5.40 -11.54 7.16
N GLU A 28 -6.07 -11.81 6.05
CA GLU A 28 -5.90 -13.06 5.31
C GLU A 28 -4.49 -13.25 4.78
N LEU A 29 -3.90 -12.18 4.20
CA LEU A 29 -2.51 -12.21 3.76
C LEU A 29 -1.55 -12.38 4.94
N TYR A 30 -1.80 -11.68 6.05
CA TYR A 30 -1.03 -11.85 7.27
C TYR A 30 -1.08 -13.29 7.78
N ARG A 31 -2.25 -13.91 7.85
CA ARG A 31 -2.41 -15.30 8.30
C ARG A 31 -1.72 -16.28 7.36
N GLY A 32 -1.84 -16.07 6.05
CA GLY A 32 -1.25 -16.94 5.03
C GLY A 32 0.26 -16.79 4.85
N TYR A 33 0.87 -15.69 5.32
CA TYR A 33 2.31 -15.48 5.21
C TYR A 33 3.06 -16.26 6.30
N THR A 34 4.01 -17.10 5.89
CA THR A 34 4.76 -18.00 6.78
C THR A 34 6.27 -17.73 6.81
N ARG A 35 6.75 -16.75 6.05
CA ARG A 35 8.18 -16.47 5.88
C ARG A 35 8.62 -15.29 6.74
N GLY A 36 9.31 -15.54 7.84
CA GLY A 36 9.92 -14.50 8.66
C GLY A 36 8.96 -13.75 9.59
N ARG A 37 9.43 -12.64 10.13
CA ARG A 37 8.69 -11.79 11.06
C ARG A 37 7.61 -10.98 10.32
N LYS A 38 6.43 -10.90 10.93
CA LYS A 38 5.28 -10.21 10.34
C LYS A 38 4.48 -9.44 11.36
N TYR A 39 3.87 -8.35 10.91
CA TYR A 39 2.91 -7.55 11.69
C TYR A 39 1.65 -7.29 10.87
N CYS A 40 0.51 -7.09 11.56
CA CYS A 40 -0.73 -6.65 10.96
C CYS A 40 -1.19 -5.35 11.62
N LEU A 41 -1.40 -4.31 10.81
CA LEU A 41 -1.88 -3.00 11.24
C LEU A 41 -3.23 -2.70 10.61
N SER A 42 -4.28 -2.73 11.39
CA SER A 42 -5.63 -2.38 10.95
C SER A 42 -6.39 -1.64 12.05
N THR A 43 -7.56 -1.10 11.69
CA THR A 43 -8.44 -0.44 12.66
C THR A 43 -9.15 -1.42 13.62
N TYR A 44 -8.90 -2.73 13.51
CA TYR A 44 -9.31 -3.70 14.53
C TYR A 44 -8.46 -3.58 15.80
N LEU A 45 -7.27 -3.01 15.70
CA LEU A 45 -6.41 -2.76 16.86
C LEU A 45 -6.93 -1.55 17.66
N THR A 46 -6.88 -1.64 18.97
CA THR A 46 -7.07 -0.46 19.83
C THR A 46 -6.00 0.59 19.53
N PRO A 47 -6.24 1.90 19.79
CA PRO A 47 -5.21 2.92 19.61
C PRO A 47 -3.92 2.63 20.37
N ARG A 48 -4.03 2.05 21.59
CA ARG A 48 -2.88 1.66 22.42
C ARG A 48 -2.08 0.53 21.78
N ASP A 49 -2.74 -0.54 21.32
CA ASP A 49 -2.06 -1.67 20.68
C ASP A 49 -1.42 -1.25 19.36
N ARG A 50 -2.10 -0.39 18.62
CA ARG A 50 -1.56 0.17 17.37
C ARG A 50 -0.27 0.93 17.63
N SER A 51 -0.25 1.82 18.62
CA SER A 51 0.96 2.59 18.98
C SER A 51 2.10 1.68 19.42
N ARG A 52 1.80 0.64 20.20
CA ARG A 52 2.77 -0.36 20.63
C ARG A 52 3.36 -1.10 19.44
N ILE A 53 2.52 -1.64 18.53
CA ILE A 53 2.96 -2.39 17.37
C ILE A 53 3.77 -1.50 16.40
N ILE A 54 3.37 -0.26 16.18
CA ILE A 54 4.15 0.70 15.38
C ILE A 54 5.52 0.93 16.01
N GLY A 55 5.61 1.05 17.32
CA GLY A 55 6.88 1.16 18.05
C GLY A 55 7.78 -0.06 17.86
N GLU A 56 7.22 -1.27 17.94
CA GLU A 56 7.94 -2.51 17.69
C GLU A 56 8.46 -2.60 16.24
N ILE A 57 7.62 -2.23 15.26
CA ILE A 57 8.02 -2.20 13.84
C ILE A 57 9.18 -1.21 13.65
N LYS A 58 9.09 0.00 14.22
CA LYS A 58 10.15 1.01 14.13
C LYS A 58 11.48 0.50 14.68
N GLN A 59 11.46 -0.08 15.87
CA GLN A 59 12.65 -0.65 16.50
C GLN A 59 13.26 -1.76 15.63
N HIS A 60 12.42 -2.63 15.07
CA HIS A 60 12.87 -3.71 14.21
C HIS A 60 13.47 -3.23 12.90
N LEU A 61 12.80 -2.32 12.18
CA LEU A 61 13.31 -1.70 10.96
C LEU A 61 14.67 -1.02 11.18
N ARG A 62 14.83 -0.36 12.33
CA ARG A 62 16.08 0.27 12.73
C ARG A 62 17.18 -0.77 12.98
N ALA A 63 16.87 -1.85 13.70
CA ALA A 63 17.82 -2.92 13.97
C ALA A 63 18.31 -3.61 12.69
N VAL A 64 17.42 -3.85 11.72
CA VAL A 64 17.78 -4.36 10.38
C VAL A 64 18.69 -3.37 9.65
N LYS A 65 18.36 -2.07 9.67
CA LYS A 65 19.17 -1.04 9.00
C LYS A 65 20.57 -0.94 9.61
N GLU A 66 20.69 -1.10 10.91
CA GLU A 66 21.97 -1.05 11.64
C GLU A 66 22.77 -2.37 11.59
N GLY A 67 22.29 -3.38 10.87
CA GLY A 67 22.96 -4.66 10.72
C GLY A 67 23.06 -5.50 12.01
N ARG A 68 22.11 -5.33 12.94
CA ARG A 68 22.13 -6.02 14.25
C ARG A 68 21.69 -7.49 14.19
N GLY A 69 21.76 -8.13 13.01
CA GLY A 69 21.44 -9.55 12.82
C GLY A 69 19.94 -9.86 12.78
N GLU A 70 19.08 -8.86 12.77
CA GLU A 70 17.63 -9.02 12.64
C GLU A 70 17.24 -9.36 11.20
N ALA A 71 16.33 -10.32 11.05
CA ALA A 71 15.78 -10.66 9.74
C ALA A 71 14.80 -9.58 9.25
N PRO A 72 14.62 -9.39 7.94
CA PRO A 72 13.62 -8.48 7.40
C PRO A 72 12.21 -8.77 7.89
N VAL A 73 11.36 -7.74 7.89
CA VAL A 73 9.97 -7.81 8.36
C VAL A 73 9.00 -7.52 7.23
N THR A 74 7.86 -8.23 7.25
CA THR A 74 6.70 -7.93 6.39
C THR A 74 5.56 -7.36 7.23
N VAL A 75 5.08 -6.18 6.84
CA VAL A 75 3.96 -5.50 7.50
C VAL A 75 2.75 -5.50 6.57
N PHE A 76 1.65 -6.08 7.03
CA PHE A 76 0.35 -6.04 6.35
C PHE A 76 -0.49 -4.94 6.97
N SER A 77 -1.01 -4.02 6.18
CA SER A 77 -1.76 -2.87 6.69
C SER A 77 -2.91 -2.49 5.77
N THR A 78 -3.82 -1.69 6.27
CA THR A 78 -4.74 -0.90 5.46
C THR A 78 -4.17 0.51 5.27
N SER A 79 -4.91 1.41 4.60
CA SER A 79 -4.55 2.83 4.44
C SER A 79 -4.22 3.56 5.75
N LEU A 80 -4.43 2.93 6.88
CA LEU A 80 -4.02 3.41 8.20
C LEU A 80 -2.53 3.80 8.25
N ILE A 81 -1.67 3.11 7.50
CA ILE A 81 -0.22 3.37 7.44
C ILE A 81 0.12 4.61 6.60
N GLU A 82 -0.81 5.08 5.77
CA GLU A 82 -0.59 6.20 4.84
C GLU A 82 -0.48 7.52 5.59
N ALA A 83 -1.19 7.69 6.71
CA ALA A 83 -1.21 8.92 7.49
C ALA A 83 -0.49 8.78 8.85
N GLY A 84 0.40 9.70 9.15
CA GLY A 84 0.95 9.88 10.52
C GLY A 84 1.94 8.82 11.02
N VAL A 85 2.30 7.83 10.19
CA VAL A 85 3.25 6.78 10.59
C VAL A 85 4.54 6.95 9.82
N ASP A 86 5.64 7.19 10.55
CA ASP A 86 6.98 7.36 9.98
C ASP A 86 7.70 6.01 9.98
N LEU A 87 7.58 5.28 8.86
CA LEU A 87 8.21 3.99 8.60
C LEU A 87 8.83 4.00 7.21
N ASP A 88 9.98 3.33 7.05
CA ASP A 88 10.74 3.25 5.82
C ASP A 88 10.98 1.78 5.41
N PHE A 89 10.50 1.41 4.22
CA PHE A 89 10.58 0.05 3.69
C PHE A 89 11.43 -0.01 2.42
N ALA A 90 12.04 -1.15 2.14
CA ALA A 90 12.72 -1.41 0.87
C ALA A 90 11.73 -1.78 -0.25
N CYS A 91 10.61 -2.41 0.13
CA CYS A 91 9.57 -2.80 -0.81
C CYS A 91 8.20 -2.36 -0.31
N VAL A 92 7.38 -1.81 -1.20
CA VAL A 92 5.97 -1.48 -0.92
C VAL A 92 5.11 -2.17 -1.97
N MET A 93 4.16 -2.97 -1.52
CA MET A 93 3.11 -3.56 -2.34
C MET A 93 1.78 -2.90 -2.00
N ARG A 94 1.16 -2.22 -2.96
CA ARG A 94 -0.10 -1.50 -2.77
C ARG A 94 -1.20 -2.15 -3.59
N GLU A 95 -2.27 -2.56 -2.95
CA GLU A 95 -3.49 -2.94 -3.66
C GLU A 95 -4.00 -1.75 -4.47
N CYS A 96 -4.42 -1.98 -5.71
CA CYS A 96 -4.90 -0.94 -6.60
C CYS A 96 -5.99 -0.10 -5.94
N ALA A 97 -5.80 1.21 -5.90
CA ALA A 97 -6.63 2.20 -5.23
C ALA A 97 -6.58 3.52 -6.00
N GLY A 98 -7.08 4.60 -5.41
CA GLY A 98 -6.88 5.93 -5.97
C GLY A 98 -5.41 6.29 -6.09
N LEU A 99 -5.08 7.13 -7.07
CA LEU A 99 -3.70 7.54 -7.36
C LEU A 99 -3.04 8.23 -6.16
N ASP A 100 -3.82 9.01 -5.42
CA ASP A 100 -3.43 9.66 -4.16
C ASP A 100 -2.97 8.65 -3.10
N SER A 101 -3.72 7.58 -2.93
CA SER A 101 -3.41 6.52 -1.97
C SER A 101 -2.20 5.67 -2.42
N ILE A 102 -2.07 5.43 -3.72
CA ILE A 102 -0.89 4.77 -4.30
C ILE A 102 0.36 5.62 -4.02
N LEU A 103 0.31 6.93 -4.24
CA LEU A 103 1.41 7.86 -3.98
C LEU A 103 1.80 7.92 -2.51
N GLN A 104 0.83 7.97 -1.60
CA GLN A 104 1.07 7.98 -0.15
C GLN A 104 1.75 6.69 0.32
N SER A 105 1.32 5.55 -0.21
CA SER A 105 1.95 4.26 0.07
C SER A 105 3.37 4.19 -0.52
N ALA A 106 3.55 4.63 -1.77
CA ALA A 106 4.85 4.69 -2.43
C ALA A 106 5.86 5.57 -1.66
N GLY A 107 5.39 6.67 -1.04
CA GLY A 107 6.18 7.53 -0.16
C GLY A 107 6.68 6.85 1.13
N ARG A 108 6.36 5.58 1.36
CA ARG A 108 6.94 4.72 2.41
C ARG A 108 8.08 3.84 1.89
N CYS A 109 8.33 3.84 0.60
CA CYS A 109 9.42 3.11 -0.03
C CYS A 109 10.64 4.02 -0.14
N ASN A 110 11.76 3.61 0.47
CA ASN A 110 13.01 4.40 0.48
C ASN A 110 12.78 5.87 0.89
N ARG A 111 11.93 6.06 1.89
CA ARG A 111 11.50 7.39 2.35
C ARG A 111 12.67 8.27 2.78
N GLU A 112 13.68 7.67 3.39
CA GLU A 112 14.88 8.37 3.86
C GLU A 112 15.93 8.56 2.76
N GLY A 113 15.71 8.02 1.54
CA GLY A 113 16.63 8.09 0.41
C GLY A 113 17.98 7.37 0.64
N ALA A 114 18.02 6.49 1.65
CA ALA A 114 19.28 5.84 2.07
C ALA A 114 19.65 4.62 1.22
N ARG A 115 18.71 4.10 0.41
CA ARG A 115 18.91 2.92 -0.45
C ARG A 115 19.09 3.32 -1.90
N ALA A 116 19.84 2.52 -2.66
CA ALA A 116 19.89 2.65 -4.10
C ALA A 116 18.48 2.43 -4.71
N LYS A 117 18.23 3.05 -5.86
CA LYS A 117 16.93 2.96 -6.54
C LYS A 117 16.58 1.53 -6.91
N GLU A 118 17.58 0.74 -7.27
CA GLU A 118 17.46 -0.68 -7.66
C GLU A 118 17.07 -1.59 -6.49
N GLU A 119 17.39 -1.16 -5.28
CA GLU A 119 17.04 -1.87 -4.03
C GLU A 119 15.64 -1.52 -3.52
N SER A 120 15.00 -0.53 -4.14
CA SER A 120 13.72 0.03 -3.73
C SER A 120 12.65 -0.32 -4.75
N LYS A 121 11.54 -0.94 -4.30
CA LYS A 121 10.52 -1.43 -5.23
C LYS A 121 9.11 -1.07 -4.76
N VAL A 122 8.35 -0.44 -5.66
CA VAL A 122 6.91 -0.24 -5.48
C VAL A 122 6.17 -1.13 -6.48
N CYS A 123 5.24 -1.94 -6.00
CA CYS A 123 4.41 -2.82 -6.81
C CYS A 123 2.93 -2.53 -6.57
N ILE A 124 2.15 -2.42 -7.63
CA ILE A 124 0.69 -2.33 -7.55
C ILE A 124 0.12 -3.71 -7.86
N PHE A 125 -0.80 -4.18 -7.03
CA PHE A 125 -1.48 -5.45 -7.23
C PHE A 125 -2.99 -5.32 -7.14
N ARG A 126 -3.74 -6.27 -7.67
CA ARG A 126 -5.19 -6.43 -7.46
C ARG A 126 -5.45 -7.64 -6.59
N SER A 127 -6.35 -7.51 -5.63
CA SER A 127 -6.90 -8.66 -4.92
C SER A 127 -8.17 -9.15 -5.62
N GLU A 128 -8.57 -10.38 -5.32
CA GLU A 128 -9.83 -10.97 -5.80
C GLU A 128 -11.04 -10.30 -5.13
N ASN A 129 -10.86 -9.71 -3.96
CA ASN A 129 -11.87 -8.97 -3.24
C ASN A 129 -11.99 -7.57 -3.83
N ALA A 130 -12.88 -7.41 -4.83
CA ALA A 130 -13.10 -6.13 -5.47
C ALA A 130 -13.50 -5.06 -4.45
N SER A 131 -12.86 -3.92 -4.49
CA SER A 131 -13.32 -2.71 -3.83
C SER A 131 -14.72 -2.36 -4.34
N ARG A 132 -15.55 -1.71 -3.51
CA ARG A 132 -16.91 -1.32 -3.88
C ARG A 132 -17.11 0.18 -3.73
N GLY A 133 -18.11 0.72 -4.42
CA GLY A 133 -18.48 2.13 -4.33
C GLY A 133 -17.35 3.06 -4.77
N ASP A 134 -17.12 4.13 -4.03
CA ASP A 134 -16.14 5.18 -4.34
C ASP A 134 -14.70 4.63 -4.50
N LEU A 135 -14.31 3.67 -3.69
CA LEU A 135 -12.99 3.03 -3.79
C LEU A 135 -12.80 2.34 -5.14
N GLN A 136 -13.85 1.71 -5.68
CA GLN A 136 -13.80 1.07 -6.99
C GLN A 136 -13.65 2.09 -8.11
N ILE A 137 -14.40 3.20 -8.03
CA ILE A 137 -14.32 4.29 -9.02
C ILE A 137 -12.90 4.86 -9.03
N ARG A 138 -12.34 5.18 -7.86
CA ARG A 138 -10.97 5.70 -7.72
C ARG A 138 -9.93 4.73 -8.29
N ALA A 139 -10.05 3.44 -7.98
CA ALA A 139 -9.13 2.42 -8.46
C ALA A 139 -9.20 2.26 -9.98
N ASN A 140 -10.40 2.27 -10.57
CA ASN A 140 -10.58 2.15 -12.02
C ASN A 140 -10.00 3.36 -12.77
N VAL A 141 -10.21 4.58 -12.26
CA VAL A 141 -9.64 5.80 -12.86
C VAL A 141 -8.12 5.77 -12.76
N ALA A 142 -7.57 5.41 -11.59
CA ALA A 142 -6.12 5.31 -11.41
C ALA A 142 -5.50 4.26 -12.34
N GLU A 143 -6.17 3.12 -12.53
CA GLU A 143 -5.70 2.09 -13.46
C GLU A 143 -5.72 2.55 -14.90
N GLY A 144 -6.74 3.31 -15.30
CA GLY A 144 -6.80 3.93 -16.64
C GLY A 144 -5.57 4.80 -16.88
N ILE A 145 -5.29 5.73 -15.97
CA ILE A 145 -4.13 6.63 -16.03
C ILE A 145 -2.80 5.84 -16.06
N LEU A 146 -2.67 4.84 -15.19
CA LEU A 146 -1.44 4.01 -15.14
C LEU A 146 -1.27 3.15 -16.41
N ARG A 147 -2.35 2.75 -17.06
CA ARG A 147 -2.30 2.00 -18.31
C ARG A 147 -1.88 2.90 -19.47
N GLU A 148 -2.35 4.14 -19.50
CA GLU A 148 -2.08 5.10 -20.56
C GLU A 148 -0.67 5.70 -20.45
N HIS A 149 -0.30 6.16 -19.26
CA HIS A 149 0.95 6.91 -19.01
C HIS A 149 2.04 6.08 -18.33
N GLY A 150 1.75 4.81 -17.98
CA GLY A 150 2.70 3.96 -17.24
C GLY A 150 2.96 4.46 -15.83
N THR A 151 4.05 3.99 -15.22
CA THR A 151 4.43 4.39 -13.84
C THR A 151 4.92 5.82 -13.74
N HIS A 152 5.21 6.49 -14.86
CA HIS A 152 5.57 7.92 -14.90
C HIS A 152 4.43 8.81 -14.40
N ALA A 153 3.18 8.39 -14.57
CA ALA A 153 2.00 9.07 -14.07
C ALA A 153 2.07 9.39 -12.57
N LEU A 154 2.78 8.58 -11.78
CA LEU A 154 2.94 8.80 -10.34
C LEU A 154 3.80 10.01 -9.99
N ALA A 155 4.63 10.50 -10.91
CA ALA A 155 5.52 11.65 -10.72
C ALA A 155 5.14 12.84 -11.61
N ASP A 156 4.16 12.67 -12.52
CA ASP A 156 3.77 13.70 -13.47
C ASP A 156 2.56 14.49 -13.00
N ALA A 157 2.73 15.80 -12.85
CA ALA A 157 1.67 16.70 -12.39
C ALA A 157 0.45 16.74 -13.33
N GLN A 158 0.67 16.54 -14.64
CA GLN A 158 -0.42 16.54 -15.63
C GLN A 158 -1.28 15.27 -15.47
N SER A 159 -0.68 14.11 -15.37
CA SER A 159 -1.37 12.84 -15.12
C SER A 159 -2.16 12.84 -13.80
N ILE A 160 -1.60 13.49 -12.76
CA ILE A 160 -2.29 13.65 -11.48
C ILE A 160 -3.53 14.56 -11.64
N ARG A 161 -3.43 15.66 -12.37
CA ARG A 161 -4.59 16.53 -12.66
C ARG A 161 -5.65 15.81 -13.47
N GLU A 162 -5.25 15.09 -14.51
CA GLU A 162 -6.15 14.31 -15.34
C GLU A 162 -6.89 13.25 -14.51
N TYR A 163 -6.20 12.55 -13.60
CA TYR A 163 -6.84 11.63 -12.66
C TYR A 163 -7.96 12.31 -11.87
N PHE A 164 -7.71 13.48 -11.27
CA PHE A 164 -8.72 14.17 -10.49
C PHE A 164 -9.87 14.70 -11.35
N ASP A 165 -9.61 15.19 -12.56
CA ASP A 165 -10.64 15.66 -13.48
C ASP A 165 -11.59 14.52 -13.89
N ILE A 166 -11.05 13.35 -14.22
CA ILE A 166 -11.84 12.17 -14.56
C ILE A 166 -12.63 11.69 -13.33
N LEU A 167 -11.98 11.64 -12.16
CA LEU A 167 -12.60 11.22 -10.91
C LEU A 167 -13.80 12.11 -10.55
N TYR A 168 -13.67 13.43 -10.60
CA TYR A 168 -14.76 14.37 -10.28
C TYR A 168 -15.91 14.24 -11.26
N ARG A 169 -15.65 14.02 -12.55
CA ARG A 169 -16.71 13.78 -13.55
C ARG A 169 -17.45 12.48 -13.26
N ALA A 170 -16.74 11.40 -12.95
CA ALA A 170 -17.33 10.09 -12.62
C ALA A 170 -18.18 10.17 -11.34
N GLN A 171 -17.72 10.85 -10.30
CA GLN A 171 -18.46 11.04 -9.06
C GLN A 171 -19.74 11.87 -9.28
N ARG A 172 -19.68 12.96 -10.08
CA ARG A 172 -20.88 13.76 -10.42
C ARG A 172 -21.94 12.96 -11.16
N GLN A 173 -21.54 12.05 -12.05
CA GLN A 173 -22.49 11.18 -12.74
C GLN A 173 -23.13 10.17 -11.78
N SER A 174 -22.35 9.58 -10.87
CA SER A 174 -22.86 8.68 -9.87
C SER A 174 -23.88 9.36 -8.94
N MET A 175 -23.63 10.59 -8.51
CA MET A 175 -24.57 11.34 -7.66
C MET A 175 -25.89 11.67 -8.38
N LYS A 176 -25.87 12.01 -9.67
CA LYS A 176 -27.09 12.27 -10.44
C LYS A 176 -27.99 11.04 -10.58
N ASN A 177 -27.40 9.86 -10.64
CA ASN A 177 -28.15 8.60 -10.73
C ASN A 177 -28.79 8.19 -9.39
N PHE A 178 -28.40 8.82 -8.26
CA PHE A 178 -29.02 8.58 -6.94
C PHE A 178 -30.20 9.54 -6.66
N THR A 179 -30.34 10.62 -7.41
CA THR A 179 -31.37 11.66 -7.22
C THR A 179 -32.48 11.60 -8.28
N ALA A 180 -32.43 10.68 -9.19
CA ALA A 180 -33.46 10.36 -10.19
C ALA A 180 -34.19 9.06 -9.83
#